data_eb788e8e6f8c883c749bdec63c89b123
#
_entry.id   eb788e8e6f8c883c749bdec63c89b123
#
_cell.length_a   1.000
_cell.length_b   1.000
_cell.length_c   1.000
_cell.angle_alpha   90.00
_cell.angle_beta   90.00
_cell.angle_gamma   90.00
#
_symmetry.space_group_name_H-M   'P 1'
#
loop_
_entity.id
_entity.type
_entity.pdbx_description
1 polymer ?
#
loop_
_entity_poly.entity_id
_entity_poly.type
_entity_poly.pdbx_seq_one_letter_code
_entity_poly.pdbx_strand_id
1 'polypeptide(L)'
;MGLRKFMDNIKPTFSKGGKLGFLESTFDAFETFLFVPNTTTSKGAHIRDCNDMKRTMIMVVAALMPAFLFGCYNTGIQVGLEGFTAFFYGLVRVLPMVCVSYIVGLGIEFGFAQARGHEVNEGFLVTGLLIPMIFPVSTPLWMVALSTAFAVVFGKEVFGGTGMNVFNPALLARAFAFFAYTPSMSGETVWYSDWTMMGAQVDGITGATALEQLGTTGAMNYSPLDAFLGFIPGSFAETSTLAILLGGAILLFTGIASWRTMASVFVGGLAMGYLFQALGVTTYPAWYHLIVGGFAFGAVFMATDPVTSSQTNTGKYIVGLMTGALAVLIRVVNPAYPEGMMLSI
;
A
#
# COMPACT_ATOMS: atom_id res chain seq x y z
N MET A 1 11.66 32.99 8.67
CA MET A 1 11.56 33.39 10.11
C MET A 1 10.15 33.18 10.70
N GLY A 2 9.12 32.89 9.91
CA GLY A 2 7.73 32.86 10.39
C GLY A 2 7.32 31.59 11.13
N LEU A 3 7.46 30.40 10.48
CA LEU A 3 6.75 29.19 10.93
C LEU A 3 7.28 28.63 12.27
N ARG A 4 8.60 28.62 12.47
CA ARG A 4 9.18 28.13 13.74
C ARG A 4 8.83 29.05 14.94
N LYS A 5 8.93 30.37 14.75
CA LYS A 5 8.51 31.32 15.79
C LYS A 5 7.01 31.19 16.12
N PHE A 6 6.18 30.91 15.11
CA PHE A 6 4.76 30.68 15.31
C PHE A 6 4.54 29.40 16.15
N MET A 7 5.23 28.31 15.84
CA MET A 7 5.15 27.06 16.59
C MET A 7 5.66 27.23 18.04
N ASP A 8 6.79 27.91 18.21
CA ASP A 8 7.37 28.19 19.54
C ASP A 8 6.43 29.05 20.42
N ASN A 9 5.67 29.98 19.82
CA ASN A 9 4.69 30.81 20.52
C ASN A 9 3.44 30.04 20.98
N ILE A 10 3.03 29.02 20.21
CA ILE A 10 1.85 28.22 20.52
C ILE A 10 2.18 27.05 21.46
N LYS A 11 3.41 26.54 21.42
CA LYS A 11 3.88 25.40 22.22
C LYS A 11 3.49 25.46 23.70
N PRO A 12 3.60 26.60 24.42
CA PRO A 12 3.18 26.67 25.82
C PRO A 12 1.69 26.38 26.07
N THR A 13 0.83 26.59 25.06
CA THR A 13 -0.59 26.32 25.17
C THR A 13 -0.91 24.81 25.16
N PHE A 14 -0.06 24.03 24.47
CA PHE A 14 -0.19 22.57 24.31
C PHE A 14 0.71 21.78 25.27
N SER A 15 1.66 22.40 25.96
CA SER A 15 2.52 21.73 26.94
C SER A 15 1.75 21.32 28.20
N LYS A 16 2.29 20.39 28.97
CA LYS A 16 1.76 19.96 30.28
C LYS A 16 1.48 21.18 31.18
N GLY A 17 0.21 21.41 31.49
CA GLY A 17 -0.22 22.59 32.27
C GLY A 17 -0.81 23.74 31.43
N GLY A 18 -0.71 23.68 30.11
CA GLY A 18 -1.41 24.62 29.20
C GLY A 18 -2.92 24.30 29.04
N LYS A 19 -3.65 25.23 28.46
CA LYS A 19 -5.11 25.08 28.25
C LYS A 19 -5.48 23.85 27.39
N LEU A 20 -4.58 23.42 26.49
CA LEU A 20 -4.74 22.29 25.57
C LEU A 20 -3.69 21.20 25.82
N GLY A 21 -3.23 21.06 27.06
CA GLY A 21 -2.21 20.05 27.42
C GLY A 21 -2.62 18.60 27.12
N PHE A 22 -3.92 18.31 26.96
CA PHE A 22 -4.39 17.01 26.53
C PHE A 22 -4.05 16.70 25.06
N LEU A 23 -3.66 17.69 24.24
CA LEU A 23 -3.22 17.52 22.85
C LEU A 23 -1.69 17.61 22.68
N GLU A 24 -0.92 17.49 23.77
CA GLU A 24 0.54 17.59 23.74
C GLU A 24 1.16 16.64 22.72
N SER A 25 0.83 15.35 22.77
CA SER A 25 1.35 14.33 21.83
C SER A 25 1.01 14.66 20.37
N THR A 26 -0.19 15.21 20.11
CA THR A 26 -0.58 15.61 18.76
C THR A 26 0.21 16.83 18.29
N PHE A 27 0.43 17.81 19.17
CA PHE A 27 1.22 19.00 18.85
C PHE A 27 2.67 18.63 18.58
N ASP A 28 3.27 17.78 19.43
CA ASP A 28 4.64 17.30 19.26
C ASP A 28 4.82 16.51 17.97
N ALA A 29 3.83 15.70 17.56
CA ALA A 29 3.83 15.02 16.28
C ALA A 29 3.88 16.00 15.09
N PHE A 30 3.09 17.09 15.12
CA PHE A 30 3.13 18.14 14.09
C PHE A 30 4.42 18.94 14.13
N GLU A 31 4.93 19.27 15.30
CA GLU A 31 6.21 19.98 15.45
C GLU A 31 7.36 19.14 14.90
N THR A 32 7.42 17.86 15.24
CA THR A 32 8.47 16.97 14.79
C THR A 32 8.33 16.59 13.32
N PHE A 33 7.14 16.63 12.75
CA PHE A 33 6.95 16.49 11.31
C PHE A 33 7.51 17.68 10.52
N LEU A 34 7.33 18.91 11.04
CA LEU A 34 7.80 20.13 10.39
C LEU A 34 9.29 20.42 10.66
N PHE A 35 9.77 20.04 11.85
CA PHE A 35 11.13 20.37 12.31
C PHE A 35 11.77 19.17 13.00
N VAL A 36 12.99 18.87 12.60
CA VAL A 36 13.80 17.85 13.29
C VAL A 36 14.03 18.26 14.74
N PRO A 37 13.76 17.39 15.74
CA PRO A 37 14.02 17.70 17.15
C PRO A 37 15.51 18.04 17.37
N ASN A 38 15.78 19.15 18.08
CA ASN A 38 17.13 19.55 18.44
C ASN A 38 17.51 19.09 19.84
N THR A 39 16.97 17.96 20.28
CA THR A 39 17.28 17.37 21.58
C THR A 39 18.55 16.56 21.48
N THR A 40 19.49 16.81 22.40
CA THR A 40 20.71 16.03 22.56
C THR A 40 20.73 15.41 23.95
N THR A 41 21.36 14.25 24.08
CA THR A 41 21.60 13.61 25.39
C THR A 41 22.51 14.50 26.25
N SER A 42 22.12 14.73 27.50
CA SER A 42 22.91 15.54 28.45
C SER A 42 23.88 14.74 29.28
N LYS A 43 23.76 13.41 29.34
CA LYS A 43 24.62 12.50 30.14
C LYS A 43 24.80 11.17 29.41
N GLY A 44 25.95 10.54 29.54
CA GLY A 44 26.28 9.23 28.97
C GLY A 44 26.83 9.30 27.54
N ALA A 45 26.81 8.21 26.82
CA ALA A 45 27.29 8.13 25.45
C ALA A 45 26.35 8.87 24.50
N HIS A 46 26.91 9.73 23.65
CA HIS A 46 26.17 10.46 22.63
C HIS A 46 26.22 9.68 21.31
N ILE A 47 25.23 8.81 21.08
CA ILE A 47 25.09 8.07 19.82
C ILE A 47 23.93 8.70 19.06
N ARG A 48 24.19 9.13 17.82
CA ARG A 48 23.18 9.64 16.90
C ARG A 48 23.30 8.88 15.59
N ASP A 49 22.20 8.25 15.19
CA ASP A 49 22.11 7.65 13.86
C ASP A 49 21.94 8.76 12.80
N CYS A 50 22.55 8.56 11.64
CA CYS A 50 22.36 9.42 10.48
C CYS A 50 21.01 9.18 9.78
N ASN A 51 20.40 8.01 9.99
CA ASN A 51 19.07 7.64 9.48
C ASN A 51 18.02 7.77 10.58
N ASP A 52 17.23 8.82 10.50
CA ASP A 52 16.02 8.98 11.30
C ASP A 52 14.86 8.16 10.66
N MET A 53 13.93 7.67 11.48
CA MET A 53 12.72 6.97 11.01
C MET A 53 11.96 7.81 9.98
N LYS A 54 11.87 9.12 10.18
CA LYS A 54 11.25 10.07 9.23
C LYS A 54 11.88 10.03 7.85
N ARG A 55 13.23 10.03 7.80
CA ARG A 55 13.97 9.94 6.54
C ARG A 55 13.70 8.61 5.84
N THR A 56 13.67 7.52 6.58
CA THR A 56 13.34 6.20 6.03
C THR A 56 11.92 6.19 5.46
N MET A 57 10.93 6.70 6.21
CA MET A 57 9.54 6.72 5.77
C MET A 57 9.31 7.61 4.54
N ILE A 58 9.93 8.80 4.48
CA ILE A 58 9.80 9.67 3.30
C ILE A 58 10.41 9.06 2.05
N MET A 59 11.49 8.27 2.18
CA MET A 59 12.08 7.56 1.05
C MET A 59 11.16 6.43 0.55
N VAL A 60 10.43 5.75 1.43
CA VAL A 60 9.41 4.77 1.03
C VAL A 60 8.26 5.47 0.31
N VAL A 61 7.78 6.61 0.82
CA VAL A 61 6.77 7.42 0.13
C VAL A 61 7.27 7.85 -1.26
N ALA A 62 8.51 8.34 -1.37
CA ALA A 62 9.11 8.71 -2.66
C ALA A 62 9.20 7.50 -3.62
N ALA A 63 9.48 6.31 -3.11
CA ALA A 63 9.51 5.09 -3.91
C ALA A 63 8.10 4.63 -4.38
N LEU A 64 7.04 4.98 -3.65
CA LEU A 64 5.66 4.73 -4.06
C LEU A 64 5.16 5.71 -5.13
N MET A 65 5.79 6.90 -5.25
CA MET A 65 5.31 7.95 -6.16
C MET A 65 5.24 7.55 -7.63
N PRO A 66 6.20 6.81 -8.23
CA PRO A 66 6.07 6.37 -9.61
C PRO A 66 4.79 5.56 -9.87
N ALA A 67 4.48 4.60 -8.98
CA ALA A 67 3.27 3.79 -9.09
C ALA A 67 2.00 4.63 -8.84
N PHE A 68 2.03 5.56 -7.89
CA PHE A 68 0.94 6.47 -7.60
C PHE A 68 0.61 7.40 -8.79
N LEU A 69 1.63 8.04 -9.36
CA LEU A 69 1.45 8.95 -10.50
C LEU A 69 0.96 8.21 -11.74
N PHE A 70 1.50 7.01 -11.98
CA PHE A 70 1.01 6.17 -13.06
C PHE A 70 -0.43 5.72 -12.82
N GLY A 71 -0.80 5.37 -11.60
CA GLY A 71 -2.17 5.01 -11.22
C GLY A 71 -3.16 6.15 -11.51
N CYS A 72 -2.80 7.41 -11.19
CA CYS A 72 -3.60 8.57 -11.56
C CYS A 72 -3.82 8.64 -13.09
N TYR A 73 -2.76 8.46 -13.86
CA TYR A 73 -2.82 8.53 -15.31
C TYR A 73 -3.66 7.38 -15.91
N ASN A 74 -3.41 6.14 -15.46
CA ASN A 74 -4.12 4.96 -15.94
C ASN A 74 -5.63 5.04 -15.65
N THR A 75 -6.02 5.50 -14.45
CA THR A 75 -7.44 5.69 -14.10
C THR A 75 -8.17 6.59 -15.08
N GLY A 76 -7.54 7.66 -15.56
CA GLY A 76 -8.13 8.53 -16.57
C GLY A 76 -8.16 7.92 -17.98
N ILE A 77 -7.13 7.17 -18.37
CA ILE A 77 -7.10 6.47 -19.66
C ILE A 77 -8.21 5.42 -19.74
N GLN A 78 -8.45 4.67 -18.67
CA GLN A 78 -9.50 3.65 -18.64
C GLN A 78 -10.91 4.24 -18.85
N VAL A 79 -11.10 5.53 -18.60
CA VAL A 79 -12.34 6.27 -18.87
C VAL A 79 -12.34 6.94 -20.26
N GLY A 80 -11.29 6.75 -21.05
CA GLY A 80 -11.16 7.31 -22.40
C GLY A 80 -10.64 8.76 -22.44
N LEU A 81 -10.05 9.26 -21.36
CA LEU A 81 -9.39 10.56 -21.33
C LEU A 81 -7.91 10.44 -21.75
N GLU A 82 -7.34 11.54 -22.26
CA GLU A 82 -5.97 11.56 -22.74
C GLU A 82 -5.16 12.68 -22.07
N GLY A 83 -3.83 12.52 -22.06
CA GLY A 83 -2.89 13.54 -21.63
C GLY A 83 -3.07 13.99 -20.18
N PHE A 84 -2.95 15.28 -19.92
CA PHE A 84 -3.07 15.85 -18.57
C PHE A 84 -4.47 15.72 -17.97
N THR A 85 -5.51 15.69 -18.79
CA THR A 85 -6.89 15.51 -18.29
C THR A 85 -7.09 14.15 -17.67
N ALA A 86 -6.50 13.10 -18.24
CA ALA A 86 -6.50 11.76 -17.66
C ALA A 86 -5.83 11.75 -16.28
N PHE A 87 -4.66 12.38 -16.16
CA PHE A 87 -3.93 12.46 -14.89
C PHE A 87 -4.72 13.19 -13.81
N PHE A 88 -5.26 14.37 -14.10
CA PHE A 88 -6.04 15.13 -13.13
C PHE A 88 -7.34 14.45 -12.74
N TYR A 89 -7.99 13.77 -13.67
CA TYR A 89 -9.17 12.96 -13.36
C TYR A 89 -8.85 11.88 -12.32
N GLY A 90 -7.82 11.06 -12.55
CA GLY A 90 -7.42 10.02 -11.60
C GLY A 90 -6.97 10.59 -10.26
N LEU A 91 -6.24 11.73 -10.25
CA LEU A 91 -5.85 12.40 -9.02
C LEU A 91 -7.06 12.83 -8.18
N VAL A 92 -8.06 13.48 -8.80
CA VAL A 92 -9.29 13.90 -8.13
C VAL A 92 -10.08 12.70 -7.60
N ARG A 93 -10.03 11.56 -8.30
CA ARG A 93 -10.72 10.34 -7.87
C ARG A 93 -10.06 9.66 -6.68
N VAL A 94 -8.73 9.60 -6.63
CA VAL A 94 -8.01 8.93 -5.54
C VAL A 94 -7.83 9.82 -4.31
N LEU A 95 -7.76 11.14 -4.49
CA LEU A 95 -7.50 12.09 -3.40
C LEU A 95 -8.47 11.95 -2.22
N PRO A 96 -9.79 11.81 -2.39
CA PRO A 96 -10.71 11.58 -1.28
C PRO A 96 -10.41 10.30 -0.50
N MET A 97 -10.00 9.22 -1.17
CA MET A 97 -9.63 7.96 -0.52
C MET A 97 -8.37 8.14 0.33
N VAL A 98 -7.37 8.86 -0.21
CA VAL A 98 -6.13 9.21 0.51
C VAL A 98 -6.48 10.05 1.74
N CYS A 99 -7.29 11.10 1.58
CA CYS A 99 -7.71 11.94 2.70
C CYS A 99 -8.43 11.14 3.79
N VAL A 100 -9.36 10.27 3.42
CA VAL A 100 -10.11 9.44 4.38
C VAL A 100 -9.17 8.47 5.10
N SER A 101 -8.26 7.81 4.39
CA SER A 101 -7.27 6.91 4.99
C SER A 101 -6.42 7.64 6.03
N TYR A 102 -5.90 8.83 5.71
CA TYR A 102 -5.09 9.61 6.65
C TYR A 102 -5.91 10.16 7.81
N ILE A 103 -7.10 10.71 7.57
CA ILE A 103 -7.94 11.28 8.64
C ILE A 103 -8.34 10.20 9.65
N VAL A 104 -8.81 9.05 9.16
CA VAL A 104 -9.27 7.96 10.03
C VAL A 104 -8.08 7.32 10.74
N GLY A 105 -7.02 6.98 10.01
CA GLY A 105 -5.89 6.27 10.58
C GLY A 105 -5.10 7.12 11.57
N LEU A 106 -4.74 8.36 11.22
CA LEU A 106 -4.07 9.26 12.16
C LEU A 106 -4.98 9.63 13.34
N GLY A 107 -6.28 9.80 13.11
CA GLY A 107 -7.22 10.06 14.19
C GLY A 107 -7.24 8.95 15.24
N ILE A 108 -7.18 7.70 14.81
CA ILE A 108 -7.10 6.53 15.70
C ILE A 108 -5.75 6.49 16.41
N GLU A 109 -4.64 6.65 15.68
CA GLU A 109 -3.30 6.65 16.28
C GLU A 109 -3.11 7.76 17.31
N PHE A 110 -3.57 8.97 17.01
CA PHE A 110 -3.56 10.08 17.96
C PHE A 110 -4.42 9.78 19.19
N GLY A 111 -5.60 9.17 19.02
CA GLY A 111 -6.43 8.73 20.12
C GLY A 111 -5.74 7.73 21.05
N PHE A 112 -5.09 6.71 20.48
CA PHE A 112 -4.34 5.71 21.25
C PHE A 112 -3.07 6.29 21.90
N ALA A 113 -2.32 7.12 21.17
CA ALA A 113 -1.13 7.78 21.70
C ALA A 113 -1.49 8.67 22.89
N GLN A 114 -2.57 9.43 22.77
CA GLN A 114 -3.09 10.28 23.86
C GLN A 114 -3.54 9.46 25.07
N ALA A 115 -4.26 8.34 24.84
CA ALA A 115 -4.74 7.47 25.92
C ALA A 115 -3.59 6.75 26.65
N ARG A 116 -2.51 6.41 25.95
CA ARG A 116 -1.35 5.71 26.50
C ARG A 116 -0.22 6.66 26.97
N GLY A 117 -0.28 7.94 26.61
CA GLY A 117 0.72 8.95 26.98
C GLY A 117 2.07 8.78 26.29
N HIS A 118 2.11 8.26 25.07
CA HIS A 118 3.32 8.16 24.25
C HIS A 118 3.26 9.05 23.02
N GLU A 119 4.41 9.26 22.38
CA GLU A 119 4.52 10.03 21.15
C GLU A 119 3.92 9.25 19.97
N VAL A 120 3.36 9.99 19.00
CA VAL A 120 2.84 9.42 17.75
C VAL A 120 4.00 9.11 16.82
N ASN A 121 4.04 7.88 16.34
CA ASN A 121 5.05 7.43 15.39
C ASN A 121 4.62 7.68 13.93
N GLU A 122 5.56 8.06 13.09
CA GLU A 122 5.32 8.47 11.70
C GLU A 122 5.13 7.30 10.72
N GLY A 123 5.12 6.07 11.20
CA GLY A 123 4.93 4.88 10.37
C GLY A 123 3.61 4.86 9.59
N PHE A 124 2.59 5.59 10.07
CA PHE A 124 1.32 5.67 9.38
C PHE A 124 1.38 6.47 8.06
N LEU A 125 2.38 7.33 7.86
CA LEU A 125 2.53 8.06 6.59
C LEU A 125 2.62 7.11 5.39
N VAL A 126 3.31 5.99 5.54
CA VAL A 126 3.41 4.96 4.51
C VAL A 126 2.11 4.16 4.42
N THR A 127 1.58 3.68 5.54
CA THR A 127 0.35 2.87 5.59
C THR A 127 -0.84 3.64 5.03
N GLY A 128 -0.98 4.92 5.39
CA GLY A 128 -2.07 5.78 4.93
C GLY A 128 -2.07 6.02 3.42
N LEU A 129 -0.89 5.98 2.78
CA LEU A 129 -0.77 6.03 1.33
C LEU A 129 -0.96 4.66 0.68
N LEU A 130 -0.44 3.58 1.29
CA LEU A 130 -0.56 2.22 0.75
C LEU A 130 -2.01 1.75 0.66
N ILE A 131 -2.85 2.05 1.67
CA ILE A 131 -4.27 1.61 1.67
C ILE A 131 -5.01 2.04 0.40
N PRO A 132 -5.11 3.34 0.04
CA PRO A 132 -5.80 3.74 -1.18
C PRO A 132 -5.12 3.23 -2.46
N MET A 133 -3.81 2.96 -2.43
CA MET A 133 -3.08 2.45 -3.60
C MET A 133 -3.46 1.02 -3.98
N ILE A 134 -3.86 0.21 -3.02
CA ILE A 134 -4.24 -1.20 -3.23
C ILE A 134 -5.75 -1.41 -3.33
N PHE A 135 -6.55 -0.37 -3.15
CA PHE A 135 -8.00 -0.42 -3.30
C PHE A 135 -8.44 -0.06 -4.72
N PRO A 136 -9.60 -0.58 -5.18
CA PRO A 136 -10.26 -0.08 -6.38
C PRO A 136 -10.67 1.39 -6.22
N VAL A 137 -10.55 2.16 -7.29
CA VAL A 137 -10.97 3.58 -7.30
C VAL A 137 -12.48 3.74 -7.09
N SER A 138 -13.25 2.71 -7.42
CA SER A 138 -14.71 2.66 -7.25
C SER A 138 -15.16 2.38 -5.81
N THR A 139 -14.24 2.04 -4.90
CA THR A 139 -14.57 1.69 -3.51
C THR A 139 -15.22 2.88 -2.77
N PRO A 140 -16.39 2.69 -2.13
CA PRO A 140 -17.02 3.74 -1.33
C PRO A 140 -16.11 4.21 -0.18
N LEU A 141 -16.08 5.52 0.06
CA LEU A 141 -15.20 6.12 1.07
C LEU A 141 -15.42 5.58 2.49
N TRP A 142 -16.67 5.22 2.84
CA TRP A 142 -16.97 4.63 4.14
C TRP A 142 -16.35 3.23 4.32
N MET A 143 -16.23 2.44 3.23
CA MET A 143 -15.53 1.15 3.28
C MET A 143 -14.03 1.35 3.50
N VAL A 144 -13.43 2.33 2.83
CA VAL A 144 -12.03 2.72 3.07
C VAL A 144 -11.84 3.14 4.52
N ALA A 145 -12.73 3.97 5.05
CA ALA A 145 -12.68 4.42 6.45
C ALA A 145 -12.76 3.26 7.43
N LEU A 146 -13.72 2.37 7.25
CA LEU A 146 -13.93 1.21 8.14
C LEU A 146 -12.77 0.21 8.06
N SER A 147 -12.29 -0.07 6.86
CA SER A 147 -11.15 -0.98 6.64
C SER A 147 -9.85 -0.41 7.24
N THR A 148 -9.63 0.90 7.09
CA THR A 148 -8.51 1.59 7.71
C THR A 148 -8.61 1.55 9.24
N ALA A 149 -9.80 1.83 9.78
CA ALA A 149 -10.02 1.77 11.22
C ALA A 149 -9.78 0.36 11.78
N PHE A 150 -10.31 -0.66 11.13
CA PHE A 150 -10.07 -2.05 11.52
C PHE A 150 -8.58 -2.39 11.51
N ALA A 151 -7.90 -2.07 10.43
CA ALA A 151 -6.48 -2.40 10.26
C ALA A 151 -5.57 -1.67 11.26
N VAL A 152 -5.84 -0.40 11.54
CA VAL A 152 -5.05 0.36 12.51
C VAL A 152 -5.30 -0.15 13.92
N VAL A 153 -6.54 -0.37 14.32
CA VAL A 153 -6.87 -0.85 15.67
C VAL A 153 -6.34 -2.26 15.86
N PHE A 154 -6.77 -3.22 15.03
CA PHE A 154 -6.50 -4.64 15.24
C PHE A 154 -5.16 -5.10 14.66
N GLY A 155 -4.63 -4.44 13.65
CA GLY A 155 -3.33 -4.79 13.06
C GLY A 155 -2.14 -4.11 13.71
N LYS A 156 -2.34 -2.97 14.38
CA LYS A 156 -1.24 -2.16 14.89
C LYS A 156 -1.39 -1.77 16.36
N GLU A 157 -2.46 -1.05 16.72
CA GLU A 157 -2.57 -0.46 18.05
C GLU A 157 -2.77 -1.48 19.16
N VAL A 158 -3.53 -2.55 18.93
CA VAL A 158 -3.72 -3.63 19.93
C VAL A 158 -2.39 -4.29 20.30
N PHE A 159 -1.45 -4.38 19.36
CA PHE A 159 -0.13 -4.98 19.59
C PHE A 159 0.91 -4.02 20.19
N GLY A 160 0.61 -2.73 20.31
CA GLY A 160 1.51 -1.74 20.93
C GLY A 160 1.92 -0.58 20.02
N GLY A 161 1.40 -0.50 18.80
CA GLY A 161 1.67 0.59 17.86
C GLY A 161 2.73 0.26 16.81
N THR A 162 3.35 1.31 16.26
CA THR A 162 4.34 1.18 15.16
C THR A 162 5.55 0.34 15.60
N GLY A 163 5.90 -0.65 14.80
CA GLY A 163 7.03 -1.55 15.04
C GLY A 163 6.70 -2.79 15.87
N MET A 164 5.49 -2.87 16.45
CA MET A 164 5.01 -4.03 17.22
C MET A 164 3.90 -4.80 16.48
N ASN A 165 3.51 -4.34 15.30
CA ASN A 165 2.46 -4.96 14.50
C ASN A 165 2.89 -6.35 13.98
N VAL A 166 2.00 -7.32 14.12
CA VAL A 166 2.19 -8.69 13.62
C VAL A 166 1.85 -8.78 12.13
N PHE A 167 0.84 -8.02 11.68
CA PHE A 167 0.40 -7.95 10.30
C PHE A 167 0.75 -6.58 9.71
N ASN A 168 0.98 -6.54 8.39
CA ASN A 168 1.04 -5.28 7.69
C ASN A 168 -0.36 -4.64 7.66
N PRO A 169 -0.53 -3.43 8.23
CA PRO A 169 -1.87 -2.84 8.36
C PRO A 169 -2.57 -2.57 7.01
N ALA A 170 -1.81 -2.24 5.95
CA ALA A 170 -2.42 -2.03 4.64
C ALA A 170 -2.98 -3.33 4.05
N LEU A 171 -2.25 -4.45 4.18
CA LEU A 171 -2.75 -5.77 3.77
C LEU A 171 -3.95 -6.20 4.60
N LEU A 172 -3.94 -5.94 5.90
CA LEU A 172 -5.06 -6.26 6.77
C LEU A 172 -6.30 -5.44 6.42
N ALA A 173 -6.15 -4.15 6.05
CA ALA A 173 -7.25 -3.32 5.57
C ALA A 173 -7.88 -3.90 4.31
N ARG A 174 -7.05 -4.32 3.35
CA ARG A 174 -7.53 -4.95 2.12
C ARG A 174 -8.17 -6.29 2.38
N ALA A 175 -7.57 -7.14 3.21
CA ALA A 175 -8.13 -8.43 3.59
C ALA A 175 -9.52 -8.25 4.25
N PHE A 176 -9.65 -7.33 5.18
CA PHE A 176 -10.95 -7.02 5.80
C PHE A 176 -11.98 -6.57 4.76
N ALA A 177 -11.64 -5.61 3.89
CA ALA A 177 -12.53 -5.14 2.83
C ALA A 177 -12.93 -6.27 1.89
N PHE A 178 -11.99 -7.13 1.51
CA PHE A 178 -12.23 -8.24 0.61
C PHE A 178 -13.19 -9.28 1.20
N PHE A 179 -13.02 -9.67 2.47
CA PHE A 179 -13.89 -10.67 3.10
C PHE A 179 -15.23 -10.08 3.55
N ALA A 180 -15.26 -8.82 4.01
CA ALA A 180 -16.49 -8.19 4.48
C ALA A 180 -17.37 -7.66 3.33
N TYR A 181 -16.76 -7.21 2.24
CA TYR A 181 -17.43 -6.51 1.14
C TYR A 181 -16.99 -7.05 -0.22
N THR A 182 -16.98 -8.36 -0.38
CA THR A 182 -16.53 -9.07 -1.58
C THR A 182 -17.01 -8.48 -2.90
N PRO A 183 -18.30 -8.09 -3.08
CA PRO A 183 -18.76 -7.52 -4.36
C PRO A 183 -18.05 -6.24 -4.79
N SER A 184 -17.58 -5.43 -3.83
CA SER A 184 -16.86 -4.18 -4.12
C SER A 184 -15.36 -4.36 -4.35
N MET A 185 -14.85 -5.57 -4.06
CA MET A 185 -13.43 -5.89 -4.13
C MET A 185 -13.13 -7.01 -5.13
N SER A 186 -14.15 -7.62 -5.73
CA SER A 186 -14.02 -8.69 -6.71
C SER A 186 -13.46 -8.17 -8.04
N GLY A 187 -12.61 -8.96 -8.68
CA GLY A 187 -12.05 -8.68 -10.01
C GLY A 187 -13.06 -8.73 -11.15
N GLU A 188 -14.28 -9.25 -10.91
CA GLU A 188 -15.37 -9.31 -11.87
C GLU A 188 -16.03 -7.94 -12.10
N THR A 189 -15.97 -7.05 -11.11
CA THR A 189 -16.56 -5.72 -11.21
C THR A 189 -15.62 -4.72 -11.85
N VAL A 190 -16.19 -3.71 -12.48
CA VAL A 190 -15.42 -2.63 -13.12
C VAL A 190 -14.61 -1.85 -12.09
N TRP A 191 -13.30 -1.79 -12.27
CA TRP A 191 -12.35 -1.14 -11.39
C TRP A 191 -12.10 0.34 -11.72
N TYR A 192 -12.85 0.90 -12.64
CA TYR A 192 -12.87 2.33 -12.92
C TYR A 192 -14.31 2.86 -12.85
N SER A 193 -14.48 4.11 -12.51
CA SER A 193 -15.79 4.72 -12.43
C SER A 193 -15.80 6.05 -13.13
N ASP A 194 -16.80 6.26 -13.99
CA ASP A 194 -17.09 7.53 -14.62
C ASP A 194 -17.96 8.38 -13.69
N TRP A 195 -17.62 9.66 -13.55
CA TRP A 195 -18.42 10.62 -12.79
C TRP A 195 -19.78 10.91 -13.45
N THR A 196 -19.84 10.82 -14.76
CA THR A 196 -21.08 11.06 -15.54
C THR A 196 -22.10 9.96 -15.31
N MET A 197 -21.67 8.82 -14.78
CA MET A 197 -22.47 7.63 -14.55
C MET A 197 -22.84 7.40 -13.07
N MET A 198 -22.68 8.38 -12.19
CA MET A 198 -23.18 8.31 -10.83
C MET A 198 -24.71 8.26 -10.83
N GLY A 199 -25.27 7.07 -11.01
CA GLY A 199 -26.72 6.81 -11.06
C GLY A 199 -27.22 6.06 -12.27
N ALA A 200 -26.43 5.89 -13.32
CA ALA A 200 -26.75 5.00 -14.44
C ALA A 200 -25.87 3.75 -14.31
N GLN A 201 -26.48 2.63 -13.95
CA GLN A 201 -25.90 1.33 -14.25
C GLN A 201 -25.91 1.21 -15.78
N VAL A 202 -24.76 1.41 -16.41
CA VAL A 202 -24.62 1.05 -17.81
C VAL A 202 -24.37 -0.44 -17.85
N ASP A 203 -25.44 -1.19 -18.04
CA ASP A 203 -25.38 -2.60 -18.42
C ASP A 203 -24.51 -2.71 -19.69
N GLY A 204 -23.30 -3.25 -19.57
CA GLY A 204 -22.47 -3.57 -20.72
C GLY A 204 -20.99 -3.23 -20.64
N ILE A 205 -20.51 -2.50 -19.62
CA ILE A 205 -19.07 -2.30 -19.40
C ILE A 205 -18.64 -3.18 -18.20
N THR A 206 -18.68 -4.48 -18.37
CA THR A 206 -18.05 -5.42 -17.46
C THR A 206 -16.60 -5.61 -17.89
N GLY A 207 -15.69 -4.89 -17.24
CA GLY A 207 -14.27 -5.08 -17.45
C GLY A 207 -13.70 -5.99 -16.37
N ALA A 208 -13.78 -7.31 -16.54
CA ALA A 208 -13.01 -8.22 -15.72
C ALA A 208 -11.53 -7.85 -15.80
N THR A 209 -10.84 -7.80 -14.66
CA THR A 209 -9.41 -7.50 -14.63
C THR A 209 -8.62 -8.54 -15.45
N ALA A 210 -7.43 -8.18 -15.94
CA ALA A 210 -6.59 -9.11 -16.65
C ALA A 210 -6.29 -10.39 -15.84
N LEU A 211 -6.21 -10.26 -14.51
CA LEU A 211 -6.04 -11.40 -13.61
C LEU A 211 -7.26 -12.32 -13.57
N GLU A 212 -8.46 -11.75 -13.52
CA GLU A 212 -9.72 -12.49 -13.56
C GLU A 212 -9.92 -13.20 -14.91
N GLN A 213 -9.58 -12.53 -16.01
CA GLN A 213 -9.61 -13.13 -17.35
C GLN A 213 -8.69 -14.35 -17.44
N LEU A 214 -7.47 -14.26 -16.91
CA LEU A 214 -6.55 -15.41 -16.87
C LEU A 214 -7.08 -16.57 -16.02
N GLY A 215 -7.72 -16.27 -14.89
CA GLY A 215 -8.30 -17.29 -14.00
C GLY A 215 -9.50 -18.01 -14.62
N THR A 216 -10.35 -17.30 -15.36
CA THR A 216 -11.60 -17.84 -15.92
C THR A 216 -11.42 -18.44 -17.32
N THR A 217 -10.74 -17.73 -18.21
CA THR A 217 -10.63 -18.11 -19.64
C THR A 217 -9.25 -18.67 -20.02
N GLY A 218 -8.24 -18.53 -19.15
CA GLY A 218 -6.86 -18.89 -19.45
C GLY A 218 -6.16 -17.96 -20.45
N ALA A 219 -6.81 -16.87 -20.84
CA ALA A 219 -6.28 -15.86 -21.76
C ALA A 219 -6.65 -14.46 -21.29
N MET A 220 -5.86 -13.46 -21.62
CA MET A 220 -6.17 -12.05 -21.37
C MET A 220 -6.34 -11.29 -22.69
N ASN A 221 -7.25 -10.33 -22.73
CA ASN A 221 -7.52 -9.49 -23.89
C ASN A 221 -6.49 -8.36 -24.09
N TYR A 222 -5.51 -8.27 -23.22
CA TYR A 222 -4.45 -7.25 -23.22
C TYR A 222 -3.13 -7.83 -23.72
N SER A 223 -2.32 -6.99 -24.39
CA SER A 223 -0.98 -7.43 -24.76
C SER A 223 -0.11 -7.58 -23.50
N PRO A 224 0.88 -8.49 -23.50
CA PRO A 224 1.81 -8.60 -22.37
C PRO A 224 2.58 -7.30 -22.10
N LEU A 225 2.82 -6.49 -23.13
CA LEU A 225 3.47 -5.20 -23.00
C LEU A 225 2.57 -4.20 -22.28
N ASP A 226 1.28 -4.15 -22.63
CA ASP A 226 0.30 -3.28 -21.94
C ASP A 226 0.13 -3.69 -20.49
N ALA A 227 0.12 -4.99 -20.19
CA ALA A 227 0.09 -5.50 -18.83
C ALA A 227 1.36 -5.12 -18.03
N PHE A 228 2.54 -5.17 -18.65
CA PHE A 228 3.79 -4.75 -18.01
C PHE A 228 3.86 -3.23 -17.79
N LEU A 229 3.45 -2.45 -18.78
CA LEU A 229 3.39 -0.99 -18.68
C LEU A 229 2.27 -0.53 -17.74
N GLY A 230 1.17 -1.30 -17.66
CA GLY A 230 0.07 -1.03 -16.73
C GLY A 230 -1.18 -0.42 -17.36
N PHE A 231 -1.32 -0.42 -18.69
CA PHE A 231 -2.53 0.05 -19.39
C PHE A 231 -3.66 -0.99 -19.34
N ILE A 232 -3.92 -1.49 -18.14
CA ILE A 232 -4.93 -2.51 -17.86
C ILE A 232 -5.79 -2.04 -16.67
N PRO A 233 -7.06 -2.48 -16.58
CA PRO A 233 -7.88 -2.23 -15.39
C PRO A 233 -7.36 -3.05 -14.20
N GLY A 234 -7.36 -2.44 -13.01
CA GLY A 234 -6.91 -3.08 -11.78
C GLY A 234 -6.96 -2.10 -10.60
N SER A 235 -6.45 -2.52 -9.44
CA SER A 235 -6.29 -1.65 -8.28
C SER A 235 -5.48 -0.42 -8.64
N PHE A 236 -5.74 0.69 -7.97
CA PHE A 236 -5.25 2.01 -8.36
C PHE A 236 -3.76 2.07 -8.74
N ALA A 237 -2.87 1.52 -7.92
CA ALA A 237 -1.42 1.61 -8.16
C ALA A 237 -0.73 0.26 -8.45
N GLU A 238 -1.49 -0.82 -8.57
CA GLU A 238 -0.96 -2.18 -8.78
C GLU A 238 -0.81 -2.56 -10.26
N THR A 239 -1.28 -1.72 -11.19
CA THR A 239 -1.38 -2.04 -12.61
C THR A 239 -0.03 -2.03 -13.33
N SER A 240 0.86 -1.07 -13.04
CA SER A 240 2.13 -0.91 -13.74
C SER A 240 3.29 -1.61 -13.06
N THR A 241 3.68 -2.76 -13.56
CA THR A 241 4.90 -3.45 -13.11
C THR A 241 6.15 -2.61 -13.30
N LEU A 242 6.25 -1.84 -14.39
CA LEU A 242 7.38 -0.95 -14.65
C LEU A 242 7.51 0.14 -13.58
N ALA A 243 6.42 0.84 -13.26
CA ALA A 243 6.43 1.89 -12.25
C ALA A 243 6.74 1.34 -10.84
N ILE A 244 6.24 0.14 -10.52
CA ILE A 244 6.54 -0.58 -9.29
C ILE A 244 8.02 -0.93 -9.21
N LEU A 245 8.62 -1.46 -10.28
CA LEU A 245 10.05 -1.79 -10.32
C LEU A 245 10.94 -0.56 -10.23
N LEU A 246 10.54 0.60 -10.79
CA LEU A 246 11.23 1.87 -10.58
C LEU A 246 11.23 2.27 -9.10
N GLY A 247 10.09 2.16 -8.42
CA GLY A 247 10.01 2.34 -6.97
C GLY A 247 10.87 1.35 -6.20
N GLY A 248 10.85 0.08 -6.61
CA GLY A 248 11.73 -0.96 -6.06
C GLY A 248 13.21 -0.64 -6.22
N ALA A 249 13.62 -0.10 -7.36
CA ALA A 249 15.00 0.35 -7.57
C ALA A 249 15.39 1.46 -6.58
N ILE A 250 14.51 2.44 -6.34
CA ILE A 250 14.74 3.49 -5.32
C ILE A 250 14.96 2.87 -3.95
N LEU A 251 14.13 1.89 -3.53
CA LEU A 251 14.25 1.21 -2.25
C LEU A 251 15.54 0.40 -2.12
N LEU A 252 15.97 -0.23 -3.21
CA LEU A 252 17.22 -1.01 -3.24
C LEU A 252 18.45 -0.11 -3.20
N PHE A 253 18.48 0.99 -3.97
CA PHE A 253 19.58 1.95 -3.97
C PHE A 253 19.73 2.67 -2.62
N THR A 254 18.63 2.94 -1.94
CA THR A 254 18.65 3.54 -0.60
C THR A 254 18.95 2.52 0.51
N GLY A 255 18.94 1.22 0.19
CA GLY A 255 19.21 0.14 1.15
C GLY A 255 18.07 -0.10 2.16
N ILE A 256 16.90 0.48 1.92
CA ILE A 256 15.73 0.33 2.82
C ILE A 256 15.10 -1.04 2.66
N ALA A 257 14.93 -1.51 1.42
CA ALA A 257 14.34 -2.81 1.16
C ALA A 257 15.39 -3.89 0.90
N SER A 258 15.04 -5.13 1.25
CA SER A 258 15.89 -6.29 1.05
C SER A 258 15.74 -6.86 -0.36
N TRP A 259 16.79 -6.79 -1.18
CA TRP A 259 16.79 -7.43 -2.50
C TRP A 259 16.59 -8.95 -2.41
N ARG A 260 17.03 -9.58 -1.30
CA ARG A 260 16.88 -11.03 -1.06
C ARG A 260 15.41 -11.42 -0.98
N THR A 261 14.62 -10.63 -0.23
CA THR A 261 13.18 -10.85 -0.11
C THR A 261 12.49 -10.63 -1.46
N MET A 262 12.76 -9.51 -2.15
CA MET A 262 12.17 -9.25 -3.46
C MET A 262 12.48 -10.37 -4.46
N ALA A 263 13.75 -10.69 -4.65
CA ALA A 263 14.17 -11.70 -5.62
C ALA A 263 13.56 -13.08 -5.30
N SER A 264 13.53 -13.47 -4.02
CA SER A 264 12.98 -14.77 -3.63
C SER A 264 11.48 -14.86 -3.84
N VAL A 265 10.71 -13.77 -3.64
CA VAL A 265 9.28 -13.75 -3.97
C VAL A 265 9.04 -13.94 -5.47
N PHE A 266 9.79 -13.23 -6.31
CA PHE A 266 9.70 -13.41 -7.77
C PHE A 266 10.08 -14.82 -8.21
N VAL A 267 11.15 -15.38 -7.67
CA VAL A 267 11.59 -16.76 -7.96
C VAL A 267 10.54 -17.77 -7.48
N GLY A 268 9.98 -17.61 -6.29
CA GLY A 268 8.92 -18.47 -5.76
C GLY A 268 7.66 -18.46 -6.63
N GLY A 269 7.23 -17.29 -7.09
CA GLY A 269 6.10 -17.17 -8.00
C GLY A 269 6.35 -17.81 -9.36
N LEU A 270 7.54 -17.60 -9.94
CA LEU A 270 7.92 -18.26 -11.19
C LEU A 270 7.99 -19.78 -11.04
N ALA A 271 8.60 -20.28 -9.98
CA ALA A 271 8.74 -21.72 -9.75
C ALA A 271 7.38 -22.40 -9.65
N MET A 272 6.44 -21.81 -8.90
CA MET A 272 5.09 -22.34 -8.78
C MET A 272 4.30 -22.21 -10.07
N GLY A 273 4.43 -21.09 -10.80
CA GLY A 273 3.82 -20.91 -12.12
C GLY A 273 4.28 -21.93 -13.15
N TYR A 274 5.59 -22.20 -13.22
CA TYR A 274 6.13 -23.26 -14.09
C TYR A 274 5.69 -24.65 -13.66
N LEU A 275 5.57 -24.92 -12.36
CA LEU A 275 5.04 -26.17 -11.86
C LEU A 275 3.61 -26.41 -12.35
N PHE A 276 2.71 -25.42 -12.23
CA PHE A 276 1.35 -25.55 -12.73
C PHE A 276 1.27 -25.65 -14.24
N GLN A 277 2.13 -24.96 -14.96
CA GLN A 277 2.23 -25.10 -16.40
C GLN A 277 2.70 -26.51 -16.81
N ALA A 278 3.69 -27.07 -16.12
CA ALA A 278 4.20 -28.44 -16.37
C ALA A 278 3.16 -29.51 -16.03
N LEU A 279 2.31 -29.27 -15.03
CA LEU A 279 1.19 -30.14 -14.68
C LEU A 279 -0.03 -29.97 -15.60
N GLY A 280 0.01 -29.04 -16.55
CA GLY A 280 -1.10 -28.76 -17.47
C GLY A 280 -2.32 -28.08 -16.82
N VAL A 281 -2.16 -27.53 -15.62
CA VAL A 281 -3.21 -26.82 -14.90
C VAL A 281 -3.44 -25.42 -15.48
N THR A 282 -2.35 -24.73 -15.89
CA THR A 282 -2.41 -23.43 -16.53
C THR A 282 -1.95 -23.52 -17.98
N THR A 283 -2.65 -22.82 -18.88
CA THR A 283 -2.35 -22.79 -20.32
C THR A 283 -1.49 -21.61 -20.73
N TYR A 284 -1.37 -20.61 -19.87
CA TYR A 284 -0.63 -19.37 -20.14
C TYR A 284 0.77 -19.41 -19.52
N PRO A 285 1.72 -18.59 -20.01
CA PRO A 285 3.09 -18.57 -19.51
C PRO A 285 3.17 -18.19 -18.02
N ALA A 286 4.01 -18.88 -17.27
CA ALA A 286 4.20 -18.69 -15.83
C ALA A 286 4.53 -17.25 -15.41
N TRP A 287 5.29 -16.51 -16.24
CA TRP A 287 5.69 -15.13 -15.96
C TRP A 287 4.53 -14.12 -15.99
N TYR A 288 3.36 -14.48 -16.54
CA TYR A 288 2.16 -13.64 -16.49
C TYR A 288 1.73 -13.37 -15.03
N HIS A 289 1.91 -14.34 -14.14
CA HIS A 289 1.62 -14.16 -12.73
C HIS A 289 2.39 -13.01 -12.08
N LEU A 290 3.57 -12.66 -12.62
CA LEU A 290 4.42 -11.61 -12.07
C LEU A 290 4.00 -10.21 -12.49
N ILE A 291 3.43 -10.08 -13.70
CA ILE A 291 3.08 -8.77 -14.30
C ILE A 291 1.60 -8.42 -14.15
N VAL A 292 0.76 -9.37 -13.74
CA VAL A 292 -0.68 -9.18 -13.63
C VAL A 292 -1.11 -9.16 -12.17
N GLY A 293 -2.01 -8.23 -11.83
CA GLY A 293 -2.51 -8.02 -10.47
C GLY A 293 -1.44 -7.49 -9.52
N GLY A 294 -1.73 -7.53 -8.22
CA GLY A 294 -0.87 -6.95 -7.18
C GLY A 294 0.41 -7.73 -6.85
N PHE A 295 0.84 -8.74 -7.64
CA PHE A 295 2.02 -9.56 -7.33
C PHE A 295 3.29 -8.72 -7.20
N ALA A 296 3.61 -7.92 -8.22
CA ALA A 296 4.80 -7.08 -8.22
C ALA A 296 4.76 -6.03 -7.10
N PHE A 297 3.60 -5.42 -6.86
CA PHE A 297 3.40 -4.44 -5.80
C PHE A 297 3.63 -5.04 -4.42
N GLY A 298 3.03 -6.20 -4.14
CA GLY A 298 3.23 -6.93 -2.91
C GLY A 298 4.67 -7.39 -2.69
N ALA A 299 5.34 -7.89 -3.74
CA ALA A 299 6.73 -8.33 -3.68
C ALA A 299 7.71 -7.18 -3.36
N VAL A 300 7.44 -5.98 -3.89
CA VAL A 300 8.35 -4.82 -3.78
C VAL A 300 8.08 -4.01 -2.52
N PHE A 301 6.83 -3.67 -2.21
CA PHE A 301 6.50 -2.71 -1.16
C PHE A 301 5.96 -3.34 0.14
N MET A 302 5.42 -4.57 0.07
CA MET A 302 4.76 -5.18 1.22
C MET A 302 5.56 -6.33 1.82
N ALA A 303 6.06 -7.26 1.01
CA ALA A 303 6.88 -8.37 1.50
C ALA A 303 8.24 -7.90 2.06
N THR A 304 8.66 -6.69 1.72
CA THR A 304 9.90 -6.06 2.21
C THR A 304 9.68 -5.17 3.44
N ASP A 305 8.48 -5.13 4.01
CA ASP A 305 8.18 -4.38 5.23
C ASP A 305 9.16 -4.80 6.35
N PRO A 306 9.96 -3.86 6.89
CA PRO A 306 10.99 -4.19 7.88
C PRO A 306 10.43 -4.73 9.20
N VAL A 307 9.15 -4.50 9.51
CA VAL A 307 8.51 -4.94 10.74
C VAL A 307 8.03 -6.38 10.64
N THR A 308 7.31 -6.71 9.57
CA THR A 308 6.66 -8.02 9.41
C THR A 308 7.52 -9.04 8.68
N SER A 309 8.54 -8.60 7.92
CA SER A 309 9.41 -9.52 7.18
C SER A 309 10.47 -10.19 8.06
N SER A 310 10.99 -11.33 7.59
CA SER A 310 12.07 -12.03 8.29
C SER A 310 13.32 -11.17 8.42
N GLN A 311 13.97 -11.21 9.61
CA GLN A 311 15.17 -10.42 9.89
C GLN A 311 16.46 -11.13 9.43
N THR A 312 16.50 -12.47 9.42
CA THR A 312 17.68 -13.23 9.01
C THR A 312 17.78 -13.38 7.49
N ASN A 313 19.01 -13.39 6.95
CA ASN A 313 19.21 -13.55 5.52
C ASN A 313 18.63 -14.85 4.97
N THR A 314 18.80 -15.97 5.68
CA THR A 314 18.22 -17.26 5.30
C THR A 314 16.70 -17.23 5.37
N GLY A 315 16.15 -16.63 6.43
CA GLY A 315 14.71 -16.47 6.58
C GLY A 315 14.09 -15.63 5.47
N LYS A 316 14.78 -14.58 4.99
CA LYS A 316 14.32 -13.76 3.85
C LYS A 316 14.15 -14.56 2.56
N TYR A 317 15.06 -15.50 2.29
CA TYR A 317 14.94 -16.40 1.14
C TYR A 317 13.78 -17.38 1.31
N ILE A 318 13.67 -18.01 2.47
CA ILE A 318 12.63 -19.03 2.73
C ILE A 318 11.24 -18.37 2.67
N VAL A 319 11.04 -17.30 3.46
CA VAL A 319 9.75 -16.60 3.53
C VAL A 319 9.39 -16.03 2.15
N GLY A 320 10.33 -15.38 1.45
CA GLY A 320 10.06 -14.84 0.14
C GLY A 320 9.68 -15.91 -0.88
N LEU A 321 10.39 -17.05 -0.93
CA LEU A 321 10.02 -18.17 -1.80
C LEU A 321 8.62 -18.70 -1.48
N MET A 322 8.32 -18.89 -0.19
CA MET A 322 7.00 -19.35 0.24
C MET A 322 5.91 -18.36 -0.14
N THR A 323 6.11 -17.06 0.11
CA THR A 323 5.15 -16.01 -0.23
C THR A 323 4.86 -16.00 -1.74
N GLY A 324 5.88 -16.01 -2.58
CA GLY A 324 5.70 -16.04 -4.02
C GLY A 324 5.00 -17.31 -4.52
N ALA A 325 5.37 -18.47 -4.00
CA ALA A 325 4.74 -19.73 -4.34
C ALA A 325 3.28 -19.79 -3.90
N LEU A 326 2.98 -19.38 -2.65
CA LEU A 326 1.62 -19.37 -2.12
C LEU A 326 0.73 -18.38 -2.88
N ALA A 327 1.25 -17.21 -3.26
CA ALA A 327 0.50 -16.24 -4.06
C ALA A 327 -0.01 -16.83 -5.38
N VAL A 328 0.86 -17.55 -6.11
CA VAL A 328 0.47 -18.22 -7.36
C VAL A 328 -0.42 -19.42 -7.09
N LEU A 329 -0.14 -20.20 -6.05
CA LEU A 329 -0.98 -21.33 -5.63
C LEU A 329 -2.43 -20.89 -5.40
N ILE A 330 -2.63 -19.84 -4.59
CA ILE A 330 -3.96 -19.32 -4.26
C ILE A 330 -4.69 -18.85 -5.54
N ARG A 331 -4.00 -18.13 -6.42
CA ARG A 331 -4.56 -17.65 -7.69
C ARG A 331 -5.07 -18.77 -8.60
N VAL A 332 -4.33 -19.87 -8.67
CA VAL A 332 -4.64 -20.99 -9.58
C VAL A 332 -5.68 -21.94 -8.98
N VAL A 333 -5.58 -22.22 -7.68
CA VAL A 333 -6.48 -23.18 -7.00
C VAL A 333 -7.84 -22.57 -6.72
N ASN A 334 -7.89 -21.27 -6.45
CA ASN A 334 -9.14 -20.58 -6.12
C ASN A 334 -9.33 -19.32 -6.99
N PRO A 335 -9.93 -19.45 -8.18
CA PRO A 335 -10.21 -18.31 -9.05
C PRO A 335 -11.12 -17.23 -8.42
N ALA A 336 -11.94 -17.60 -7.44
CA ALA A 336 -12.76 -16.63 -6.70
C ALA A 336 -11.93 -15.67 -5.83
N TYR A 337 -10.65 -16.00 -5.58
CA TYR A 337 -9.71 -15.18 -4.80
C TYR A 337 -8.43 -14.92 -5.60
N PRO A 338 -8.51 -14.20 -6.73
CA PRO A 338 -7.36 -14.01 -7.62
C PRO A 338 -6.21 -13.23 -6.98
N GLU A 339 -6.48 -12.53 -5.90
CA GLU A 339 -5.50 -11.71 -5.15
C GLU A 339 -4.72 -12.51 -4.10
N GLY A 340 -4.13 -13.62 -4.51
CA GLY A 340 -3.35 -14.48 -3.63
C GLY A 340 -2.21 -13.79 -2.90
N MET A 341 -1.66 -12.69 -3.44
CA MET A 341 -0.51 -12.00 -2.86
C MET A 341 -0.81 -11.39 -1.48
N MET A 342 -2.00 -10.83 -1.31
CA MET A 342 -2.48 -10.26 -0.06
C MET A 342 -2.53 -11.30 1.09
N LEU A 343 -2.91 -12.53 0.76
CA LEU A 343 -3.05 -13.60 1.74
C LEU A 343 -1.75 -14.38 1.98
N SER A 344 -0.79 -14.29 1.06
CA SER A 344 0.47 -15.01 1.14
C SER A 344 1.55 -14.29 1.94
N ILE A 345 1.46 -12.96 2.07
CA ILE A 345 2.33 -12.15 2.92
C ILE A 345 1.82 -12.16 4.36
#